data_c0b77f1f11aef76c630206941bb4e2aa
#
_entry.id   c0b77f1f11aef76c630206941bb4e2aa
#
_cell.length_a   1.000
_cell.length_b   1.000
_cell.length_c   1.000
_cell.angle_alpha   90.00
_cell.angle_beta   90.00
_cell.angle_gamma   90.00
#
_symmetry.space_group_name_H-M   'P 1'
#
loop_
_entity.id
_entity.type
_entity.pdbx_description
1 polymer ?
#
loop_
_entity_poly.entity_id
_entity_poly.type
_entity_poly.pdbx_seq_one_letter_code
_entity_poly.pdbx_strand_id
1 'polypeptide(L)'
;DRVSRSRYISGLVVASTDDSADDPIADFCAQKGTPLFRGSQYDVLDRFYQCARQYQADVIVRVTADCPMIDPMEIDRVIAAFLEGGCDFAANRLPPPEKRTSPIGMDTEVCSFAALEQAWQHASEKFEREHVLPYLYDTPGRFRVRIVETSPDMGRLRFTVDTEEDLQIARAIYAAFAN
;
A
#
# COMPACT_ATOMS: atom_id res chain seq x y z
N ASP A 1 -1.39 -11.79 -6.54
CA ASP A 1 -1.58 -13.13 -5.92
C ASP A 1 -1.33 -13.15 -4.42
N ARG A 2 -0.28 -12.50 -3.86
CA ARG A 2 -0.04 -12.53 -2.40
C ARG A 2 -1.07 -11.69 -1.65
N VAL A 3 -1.31 -10.47 -2.08
CA VAL A 3 -2.30 -9.56 -1.45
C VAL A 3 -3.70 -10.20 -1.40
N SER A 4 -4.12 -10.88 -2.48
CA SER A 4 -5.43 -11.54 -2.52
C SER A 4 -5.59 -12.75 -1.58
N ARG A 5 -4.51 -13.16 -0.88
CA ARG A 5 -4.57 -14.20 0.17
C ARG A 5 -4.87 -13.64 1.56
N SER A 6 -4.93 -12.32 1.72
CA SER A 6 -5.38 -11.68 2.96
C SER A 6 -6.85 -12.05 3.23
N ARG A 7 -7.16 -12.34 4.48
CA ARG A 7 -8.51 -12.77 4.91
C ARG A 7 -9.49 -11.60 5.03
N TYR A 8 -8.97 -10.37 5.13
CA TYR A 8 -9.79 -9.18 5.35
C TYR A 8 -10.03 -8.38 4.06
N ILE A 9 -9.31 -8.67 2.97
CA ILE A 9 -9.49 -7.95 1.71
C ILE A 9 -10.69 -8.52 0.95
N SER A 10 -11.68 -7.66 0.67
CA SER A 10 -12.87 -7.99 -0.11
C SER A 10 -12.69 -7.76 -1.62
N GLY A 11 -11.73 -6.92 -2.01
CA GLY A 11 -11.43 -6.61 -3.41
C GLY A 11 -9.99 -6.14 -3.58
N LEU A 12 -9.43 -6.40 -4.75
CA LEU A 12 -8.09 -5.95 -5.15
C LEU A 12 -8.19 -5.21 -6.48
N VAL A 13 -7.63 -4.01 -6.53
CA VAL A 13 -7.55 -3.20 -7.74
C VAL A 13 -6.10 -2.75 -7.92
N VAL A 14 -5.57 -2.89 -9.12
CA VAL A 14 -4.29 -2.26 -9.48
C VAL A 14 -4.57 -0.82 -9.88
N ALA A 15 -3.93 0.15 -9.21
CA ALA A 15 -4.05 1.57 -9.51
C ALA A 15 -2.80 2.06 -10.25
N SER A 16 -2.83 2.04 -11.59
CA SER A 16 -1.73 2.43 -12.47
C SER A 16 -1.96 3.80 -13.10
N THR A 17 -0.99 4.27 -13.88
CA THR A 17 -1.10 5.55 -14.56
C THR A 17 -1.88 5.44 -15.87
N ASP A 18 -2.35 6.58 -16.37
CA ASP A 18 -2.96 6.70 -17.70
C ASP A 18 -1.91 6.92 -18.81
N ASP A 19 -0.62 6.95 -18.46
CA ASP A 19 0.48 7.01 -19.42
C ASP A 19 0.60 5.68 -20.19
N SER A 20 0.90 5.77 -21.50
CA SER A 20 1.08 4.61 -22.37
C SER A 20 2.26 3.70 -21.98
N ALA A 21 3.22 4.21 -21.20
CA ALA A 21 4.29 3.39 -20.62
C ALA A 21 3.76 2.28 -19.70
N ASP A 22 2.57 2.47 -19.11
CA ASP A 22 1.90 1.50 -18.25
C ASP A 22 0.91 0.57 -19.00
N ASP A 23 0.81 0.67 -20.34
CA ASP A 23 -0.03 -0.24 -21.13
C ASP A 23 0.32 -1.72 -20.93
N PRO A 24 1.60 -2.13 -20.77
CA PRO A 24 1.93 -3.52 -20.44
C PRO A 24 1.33 -4.00 -19.11
N ILE A 25 1.17 -3.09 -18.13
CA ILE A 25 0.50 -3.40 -16.84
C ILE A 25 -0.98 -3.62 -17.09
N ALA A 26 -1.61 -2.79 -17.93
CA ALA A 26 -3.02 -2.92 -18.28
C ALA A 26 -3.30 -4.26 -18.98
N ASP A 27 -2.47 -4.61 -19.96
CA ASP A 27 -2.56 -5.88 -20.68
C ASP A 27 -2.39 -7.09 -19.74
N PHE A 28 -1.44 -7.01 -18.83
CA PHE A 28 -1.23 -8.06 -17.82
C PHE A 28 -2.43 -8.19 -16.87
N CYS A 29 -2.98 -7.09 -16.39
CA CYS A 29 -4.17 -7.10 -15.55
C CYS A 29 -5.37 -7.72 -16.29
N ALA A 30 -5.58 -7.36 -17.55
CA ALA A 30 -6.64 -7.94 -18.38
C ALA A 30 -6.47 -9.45 -18.57
N GLN A 31 -5.26 -9.93 -18.85
CA GLN A 31 -4.94 -11.36 -18.97
C GLN A 31 -5.18 -12.13 -17.68
N LYS A 32 -4.96 -11.51 -16.53
CA LYS A 32 -5.16 -12.12 -15.21
C LYS A 32 -6.56 -11.94 -14.65
N GLY A 33 -7.43 -11.19 -15.32
CA GLY A 33 -8.75 -10.82 -14.80
C GLY A 33 -8.67 -9.97 -13.53
N THR A 34 -7.59 -9.21 -13.35
CA THR A 34 -7.39 -8.33 -12.20
C THR A 34 -7.97 -6.96 -12.51
N PRO A 35 -8.87 -6.41 -11.68
CA PRO A 35 -9.38 -5.06 -11.85
C PRO A 35 -8.25 -4.03 -11.91
N LEU A 36 -8.36 -3.11 -12.85
CA LEU A 36 -7.41 -2.02 -13.06
C LEU A 36 -8.14 -0.68 -13.03
N PHE A 37 -7.57 0.28 -12.33
CA PHE A 37 -7.90 1.70 -12.42
C PHE A 37 -6.71 2.46 -13.01
N ARG A 38 -6.95 3.36 -13.96
CA ARG A 38 -5.90 4.23 -14.53
C ARG A 38 -6.21 5.68 -14.18
N GLY A 39 -5.20 6.42 -13.75
CA GLY A 39 -5.33 7.82 -13.37
C GLY A 39 -4.01 8.56 -13.39
N SER A 40 -3.97 9.75 -12.81
CA SER A 40 -2.82 10.66 -12.87
C SER A 40 -1.49 9.98 -12.54
N GLN A 41 -0.48 10.23 -13.36
CA GLN A 41 0.90 9.83 -13.09
C GLN A 41 1.50 10.60 -11.92
N TYR A 42 1.21 11.90 -11.83
CA TYR A 42 1.88 12.81 -10.90
C TYR A 42 1.10 13.03 -9.60
N ASP A 43 -0.21 12.85 -9.63
CA ASP A 43 -1.10 12.96 -8.48
C ASP A 43 -1.58 11.58 -8.05
N VAL A 44 -0.71 10.89 -7.30
CA VAL A 44 -0.99 9.53 -6.84
C VAL A 44 -2.14 9.51 -5.83
N LEU A 45 -2.26 10.54 -4.99
CA LEU A 45 -3.38 10.68 -4.05
C LEU A 45 -4.71 10.80 -4.79
N ASP A 46 -4.79 11.61 -5.86
CA ASP A 46 -6.01 11.68 -6.69
C ASP A 46 -6.32 10.32 -7.31
N ARG A 47 -5.32 9.63 -7.85
CA ARG A 47 -5.49 8.30 -8.41
C ARG A 47 -6.06 7.30 -7.41
N PHE A 48 -5.57 7.29 -6.17
CA PHE A 48 -6.10 6.44 -5.09
C PHE A 48 -7.52 6.84 -4.69
N TYR A 49 -7.80 8.14 -4.54
CA TYR A 49 -9.12 8.64 -4.21
C TYR A 49 -10.17 8.27 -5.28
N GLN A 50 -9.88 8.54 -6.56
CA GLN A 50 -10.80 8.23 -7.65
C GLN A 50 -11.02 6.72 -7.79
N CYS A 51 -9.98 5.91 -7.62
CA CYS A 51 -10.07 4.47 -7.58
C CYS A 51 -10.99 4.01 -6.44
N ALA A 52 -10.75 4.44 -5.22
CA ALA A 52 -11.54 4.08 -4.05
C ALA A 52 -13.02 4.49 -4.21
N ARG A 53 -13.27 5.67 -4.77
CA ARG A 53 -14.62 6.16 -5.06
C ARG A 53 -15.34 5.30 -6.11
N GLN A 54 -14.65 4.95 -7.21
CA GLN A 54 -15.22 4.11 -8.27
C GLN A 54 -15.63 2.73 -7.77
N TYR A 55 -14.81 2.14 -6.90
CA TYR A 55 -15.06 0.82 -6.34
C TYR A 55 -15.86 0.85 -5.02
N GLN A 56 -16.31 2.02 -4.59
CA GLN A 56 -17.11 2.22 -3.38
C GLN A 56 -16.46 1.59 -2.13
N ALA A 57 -15.15 1.77 -1.99
CA ALA A 57 -14.40 1.21 -0.89
C ALA A 57 -14.59 2.03 0.40
N ASP A 58 -15.02 1.41 1.49
CA ASP A 58 -15.14 2.04 2.80
C ASP A 58 -13.78 2.13 3.52
N VAL A 59 -12.94 1.13 3.31
CA VAL A 59 -11.60 1.00 3.87
C VAL A 59 -10.60 0.74 2.76
N ILE A 60 -9.53 1.50 2.73
CA ILE A 60 -8.48 1.42 1.74
C ILE A 60 -7.25 0.79 2.37
N VAL A 61 -6.73 -0.26 1.73
CA VAL A 61 -5.45 -0.88 2.07
C VAL A 61 -4.47 -0.59 0.96
N ARG A 62 -3.42 0.17 1.27
CA ARG A 62 -2.39 0.53 0.30
C ARG A 62 -1.18 -0.36 0.46
N VAL A 63 -0.78 -0.99 -0.64
CA VAL A 63 0.47 -1.73 -0.81
C VAL A 63 1.11 -1.26 -2.11
N THR A 64 2.42 -1.10 -2.14
CA THR A 64 3.15 -0.69 -3.34
C THR A 64 3.59 -1.89 -4.18
N ALA A 65 3.69 -1.72 -5.50
CA ALA A 65 3.92 -2.81 -6.44
C ALA A 65 5.36 -3.34 -6.44
N ASP A 66 6.29 -2.58 -5.89
CA ASP A 66 7.70 -2.96 -5.66
C ASP A 66 7.90 -3.96 -4.50
N CYS A 67 6.81 -4.38 -3.86
CA CYS A 67 6.78 -5.29 -2.72
C CYS A 67 6.31 -6.71 -3.10
N PRO A 68 7.01 -7.46 -3.98
CA PRO A 68 6.52 -8.75 -4.48
C PRO A 68 6.41 -9.83 -3.41
N MET A 69 7.13 -9.68 -2.30
CA MET A 69 7.14 -10.65 -1.20
C MET A 69 6.22 -10.26 -0.04
N ILE A 70 5.36 -9.25 -0.21
CA ILE A 70 4.41 -8.83 0.84
C ILE A 70 3.74 -10.04 1.50
N ASP A 71 3.68 -10.06 2.84
CA ASP A 71 3.06 -11.15 3.57
C ASP A 71 1.57 -10.86 3.81
N PRO A 72 0.67 -11.74 3.35
CA PRO A 72 -0.77 -11.61 3.65
C PRO A 72 -1.08 -11.53 5.15
N MET A 73 -0.29 -12.19 6.00
CA MET A 73 -0.48 -12.13 7.45
C MET A 73 -0.12 -10.75 8.02
N GLU A 74 0.90 -10.08 7.47
CA GLU A 74 1.22 -8.71 7.85
C GLU A 74 0.11 -7.74 7.42
N ILE A 75 -0.44 -7.91 6.22
CA ILE A 75 -1.62 -7.16 5.77
C ILE A 75 -2.78 -7.37 6.74
N ASP A 76 -3.10 -8.63 7.05
CA ASP A 76 -4.18 -8.99 7.98
C ASP A 76 -3.99 -8.34 9.36
N ARG A 77 -2.75 -8.29 9.86
CA ARG A 77 -2.42 -7.73 11.16
C ARG A 77 -2.69 -6.22 11.23
N VAL A 78 -2.32 -5.48 10.16
CA VAL A 78 -2.58 -4.03 10.11
C VAL A 78 -4.07 -3.75 9.93
N ILE A 79 -4.76 -4.51 9.08
CA ILE A 79 -6.21 -4.37 8.91
C ILE A 79 -6.94 -4.67 10.23
N ALA A 80 -6.58 -5.77 10.93
CA ALA A 80 -7.19 -6.11 12.21
C ALA A 80 -7.03 -4.99 13.22
N ALA A 81 -5.83 -4.42 13.35
CA ALA A 81 -5.57 -3.29 14.23
C ALA A 81 -6.40 -2.06 13.87
N PHE A 82 -6.62 -1.79 12.57
CA PHE A 82 -7.51 -0.72 12.11
C PHE A 82 -8.96 -1.00 12.49
N LEU A 83 -9.44 -2.23 12.26
CA LEU A 83 -10.83 -2.65 12.52
C LEU A 83 -11.18 -2.72 14.03
N GLU A 84 -10.20 -2.90 14.91
CA GLU A 84 -10.41 -2.72 16.36
C GLU A 84 -10.92 -1.32 16.72
N GLY A 85 -10.78 -0.38 15.80
CA GLY A 85 -11.25 0.99 15.94
C GLY A 85 -10.33 1.89 16.76
N GLY A 86 -10.77 3.14 16.94
CA GLY A 86 -9.98 4.15 17.68
C GLY A 86 -8.89 4.82 16.84
N CYS A 87 -8.75 4.51 15.54
CA CYS A 87 -7.84 5.19 14.63
C CYS A 87 -8.50 5.49 13.29
N ASP A 88 -7.95 6.47 12.59
CA ASP A 88 -8.36 6.90 11.26
C ASP A 88 -7.38 6.38 10.20
N PHE A 89 -6.17 6.03 10.67
CA PHE A 89 -5.08 5.47 9.89
C PHE A 89 -4.31 4.44 10.73
N ALA A 90 -3.95 3.31 10.13
CA ALA A 90 -3.07 2.31 10.72
C ALA A 90 -1.99 1.90 9.72
N ALA A 91 -0.77 1.67 10.20
CA ALA A 91 0.34 1.20 9.37
C ALA A 91 1.34 0.37 10.20
N ASN A 92 2.09 -0.50 9.54
CA ASN A 92 3.21 -1.19 10.20
C ASN A 92 4.54 -0.44 10.07
N ARG A 93 4.51 0.76 9.47
CA ARG A 93 5.67 1.64 9.30
C ARG A 93 5.25 3.08 9.09
N LEU A 94 5.98 4.02 9.70
CA LEU A 94 6.03 5.44 9.32
C LEU A 94 7.46 5.83 8.89
N PRO A 95 7.63 6.96 8.18
CA PRO A 95 8.98 7.50 7.90
C PRO A 95 9.70 7.91 9.19
N PRO A 96 11.03 8.08 9.15
CA PRO A 96 11.77 8.63 10.28
C PRO A 96 11.13 9.93 10.82
N PRO A 97 11.18 10.18 12.15
CA PRO A 97 12.03 9.49 13.14
C PRO A 97 11.49 8.18 13.70
N GLU A 98 10.31 7.72 13.26
CA GLU A 98 9.72 6.49 13.77
C GLU A 98 10.60 5.27 13.46
N LYS A 99 10.72 4.39 14.46
CA LYS A 99 11.51 3.16 14.30
C LYS A 99 10.75 2.16 13.44
N ARG A 100 11.41 1.67 12.39
CA ARG A 100 10.90 0.55 11.60
C ARG A 100 11.18 -0.77 12.32
N THR A 101 10.17 -1.59 12.50
CA THR A 101 10.28 -2.97 13.01
C THR A 101 9.90 -4.02 11.97
N SER A 102 9.12 -3.64 10.96
CA SER A 102 8.76 -4.51 9.82
C SER A 102 9.81 -4.45 8.71
N PRO A 103 10.07 -5.55 7.96
CA PRO A 103 10.95 -5.52 6.81
C PRO A 103 10.54 -4.48 5.77
N ILE A 104 11.50 -3.86 5.10
CA ILE A 104 11.25 -3.03 3.92
C ILE A 104 10.66 -3.93 2.82
N GLY A 105 9.53 -3.54 2.22
CA GLY A 105 8.80 -4.36 1.27
C GLY A 105 7.67 -5.19 1.88
N MET A 106 7.37 -4.98 3.17
CA MET A 106 6.20 -5.49 3.87
C MET A 106 5.27 -4.36 4.31
N ASP A 107 5.44 -3.16 3.75
CA ASP A 107 4.72 -1.97 4.16
C ASP A 107 3.24 -2.07 3.80
N THR A 108 2.40 -1.87 4.80
CA THR A 108 0.94 -1.88 4.68
C THR A 108 0.38 -0.66 5.38
N GLU A 109 -0.46 0.07 4.69
CA GLU A 109 -1.15 1.26 5.19
C GLU A 109 -2.66 1.06 5.02
N VAL A 110 -3.43 1.42 6.05
CA VAL A 110 -4.89 1.26 6.07
C VAL A 110 -5.52 2.56 6.53
N CYS A 111 -6.51 3.05 5.80
CA CYS A 111 -7.30 4.22 6.21
C CYS A 111 -8.77 4.06 5.82
N SER A 112 -9.65 4.86 6.43
CA SER A 112 -11.03 4.97 5.98
C SER A 112 -11.13 5.80 4.70
N PHE A 113 -12.19 5.58 3.91
CA PHE A 113 -12.48 6.44 2.76
C PHE A 113 -12.64 7.91 3.17
N ALA A 114 -13.28 8.18 4.31
CA ALA A 114 -13.43 9.55 4.81
C ALA A 114 -12.09 10.22 5.12
N ALA A 115 -11.10 9.50 5.67
CA ALA A 115 -9.77 10.02 5.90
C ALA A 115 -9.02 10.28 4.57
N LEU A 116 -9.11 9.35 3.62
CA LEU A 116 -8.54 9.53 2.27
C LEU A 116 -9.16 10.74 1.55
N GLU A 117 -10.47 10.93 1.65
CA GLU A 117 -11.16 12.06 1.06
C GLU A 117 -10.71 13.40 1.67
N GLN A 118 -10.54 13.47 2.99
CA GLN A 118 -9.98 14.66 3.64
C GLN A 118 -8.56 14.94 3.17
N ALA A 119 -7.73 13.91 3.06
CA ALA A 119 -6.39 14.06 2.50
C ALA A 119 -6.45 14.59 1.06
N TRP A 120 -7.29 14.02 0.22
CA TRP A 120 -7.47 14.45 -1.16
C TRP A 120 -7.91 15.91 -1.29
N GLN A 121 -8.83 16.38 -0.43
CA GLN A 121 -9.37 17.74 -0.42
C GLN A 121 -8.37 18.78 0.09
N HIS A 122 -7.49 18.43 1.01
CA HIS A 122 -6.69 19.39 1.77
C HIS A 122 -5.18 19.25 1.59
N ALA A 123 -4.67 18.11 1.14
CA ALA A 123 -3.25 17.94 0.85
C ALA A 123 -2.83 18.82 -0.33
N SER A 124 -1.88 19.73 -0.10
CA SER A 124 -1.38 20.68 -1.09
C SER A 124 0.09 20.48 -1.43
N GLU A 125 0.84 19.84 -0.54
CA GLU A 125 2.27 19.63 -0.75
C GLU A 125 2.50 18.51 -1.78
N LYS A 126 3.50 18.71 -2.65
CA LYS A 126 3.86 17.72 -3.67
C LYS A 126 4.13 16.34 -3.05
N PHE A 127 4.82 16.29 -1.92
CA PHE A 127 5.12 15.07 -1.18
C PHE A 127 3.84 14.33 -0.74
N GLU A 128 2.86 15.05 -0.23
CA GLU A 128 1.56 14.46 0.19
C GLU A 128 0.80 13.88 -1.00
N ARG A 129 0.80 14.60 -2.15
CA ARG A 129 0.12 14.15 -3.38
C ARG A 129 0.79 12.93 -4.00
N GLU A 130 2.12 12.85 -3.92
CA GLU A 130 2.92 11.75 -4.47
C GLU A 130 2.88 10.48 -3.60
N HIS A 131 2.95 10.64 -2.26
CA HIS A 131 3.03 9.51 -1.34
C HIS A 131 1.68 9.07 -0.75
N VAL A 132 0.59 9.73 -1.10
CA VAL A 132 -0.82 9.41 -0.81
C VAL A 132 -1.26 9.72 0.61
N LEU A 133 -0.63 9.14 1.64
CA LEU A 133 -1.13 9.17 3.02
C LEU A 133 -0.33 10.04 4.01
N PRO A 134 0.74 10.79 3.64
CA PRO A 134 1.46 11.66 4.57
C PRO A 134 0.54 12.66 5.28
N TYR A 135 -0.46 13.20 4.60
CA TYR A 135 -1.42 14.11 5.19
C TYR A 135 -2.10 13.54 6.46
N LEU A 136 -2.22 12.21 6.56
CA LEU A 136 -2.85 11.56 7.70
C LEU A 136 -1.93 11.45 8.92
N TYR A 137 -0.61 11.47 8.75
CA TYR A 137 0.33 11.22 9.84
C TYR A 137 1.38 12.32 10.07
N ASP A 138 1.63 13.21 9.12
CA ASP A 138 2.70 14.24 9.22
C ASP A 138 2.40 15.35 10.23
N THR A 139 1.12 15.57 10.57
CA THR A 139 0.74 16.55 11.58
C THR A 139 0.15 15.84 12.81
N PRO A 140 0.88 15.82 13.93
CA PRO A 140 0.40 15.18 15.16
C PRO A 140 -0.99 15.70 15.59
N GLY A 141 -1.90 14.79 15.87
CA GLY A 141 -3.25 15.09 16.36
C GLY A 141 -4.27 15.48 15.27
N ARG A 142 -3.87 15.59 13.99
CA ARG A 142 -4.82 15.81 12.89
C ARG A 142 -5.73 14.61 12.70
N PHE A 143 -5.15 13.41 12.73
CA PHE A 143 -5.85 12.12 12.73
C PHE A 143 -5.33 11.22 13.83
N ARG A 144 -6.11 10.21 14.17
CA ARG A 144 -5.71 9.16 15.13
C ARG A 144 -4.91 8.10 14.37
N VAL A 145 -3.61 8.07 14.60
CA VAL A 145 -2.66 7.19 13.95
C VAL A 145 -2.34 5.99 14.85
N ARG A 146 -2.36 4.79 14.31
CA ARG A 146 -1.95 3.55 14.98
C ARG A 146 -0.79 2.91 14.26
N ILE A 147 0.31 2.68 14.97
CA ILE A 147 1.46 1.93 14.45
C ILE A 147 1.42 0.50 14.96
N VAL A 148 1.60 -0.44 14.06
CA VAL A 148 1.55 -1.89 14.31
C VAL A 148 2.97 -2.44 14.22
N GLU A 149 3.64 -2.54 15.35
CA GLU A 149 5.02 -3.01 15.42
C GLU A 149 5.13 -4.52 15.16
N THR A 150 6.20 -4.94 14.48
CA THR A 150 6.53 -6.35 14.25
C THR A 150 7.50 -6.86 15.31
N SER A 151 7.22 -8.01 15.88
CA SER A 151 8.10 -8.70 16.84
C SER A 151 8.36 -10.14 16.37
N PRO A 152 9.62 -10.57 16.31
CA PRO A 152 10.84 -9.81 16.58
C PRO A 152 11.09 -8.68 15.58
N ASP A 153 11.92 -7.68 15.96
CA ASP A 153 12.31 -6.58 15.07
C ASP A 153 13.08 -7.10 13.85
N MET A 154 12.51 -6.95 12.67
CA MET A 154 13.05 -7.34 11.37
C MET A 154 13.29 -6.14 10.44
N GLY A 155 13.26 -4.91 10.97
CA GLY A 155 13.34 -3.68 10.18
C GLY A 155 14.64 -3.50 9.37
N ARG A 156 15.65 -4.34 9.60
CA ARG A 156 16.91 -4.36 8.81
C ARG A 156 16.81 -5.19 7.52
N LEU A 157 15.78 -6.00 7.37
CA LEU A 157 15.59 -6.80 6.16
C LEU A 157 14.93 -5.95 5.07
N ARG A 158 15.30 -6.23 3.81
CA ARG A 158 14.73 -5.54 2.64
C ARG A 158 14.35 -6.56 1.56
N PHE A 159 13.11 -6.43 1.07
CA PHE A 159 12.50 -7.32 0.08
C PHE A 159 11.83 -6.54 -1.07
N THR A 160 12.10 -5.24 -1.23
CA THR A 160 11.63 -4.46 -2.38
C THR A 160 12.41 -4.82 -3.64
N VAL A 161 11.81 -4.58 -4.79
CA VAL A 161 12.44 -4.72 -6.11
C VAL A 161 12.57 -3.34 -6.74
N ASP A 162 13.75 -2.74 -6.62
CA ASP A 162 14.08 -1.43 -7.17
C ASP A 162 15.17 -1.52 -8.25
N THR A 163 15.94 -2.62 -8.27
CA THR A 163 17.05 -2.86 -9.20
C THR A 163 16.91 -4.23 -9.87
N GLU A 164 17.70 -4.47 -10.92
CA GLU A 164 17.77 -5.79 -11.58
C GLU A 164 18.26 -6.87 -10.62
N GLU A 165 19.22 -6.55 -9.75
CA GLU A 165 19.73 -7.47 -8.72
C GLU A 165 18.62 -7.86 -7.74
N ASP A 166 17.79 -6.92 -7.31
CA ASP A 166 16.63 -7.21 -6.45
C ASP A 166 15.66 -8.17 -7.14
N LEU A 167 15.41 -7.95 -8.44
CA LEU A 167 14.53 -8.81 -9.24
C LEU A 167 15.09 -10.24 -9.33
N GLN A 168 16.40 -10.39 -9.52
CA GLN A 168 17.06 -11.71 -9.55
C GLN A 168 16.95 -12.42 -8.20
N ILE A 169 17.15 -11.70 -7.09
CA ILE A 169 16.97 -12.23 -5.73
C ILE A 169 15.52 -12.66 -5.53
N ALA A 170 14.56 -11.82 -5.89
CA ALA A 170 13.14 -12.15 -5.78
C ALA A 170 12.79 -13.42 -6.56
N ARG A 171 13.25 -13.53 -7.81
CA ARG A 171 13.06 -14.74 -8.65
C ARG A 171 13.67 -15.99 -8.02
N ALA A 172 14.88 -15.88 -7.47
CA ALA A 172 15.56 -17.01 -6.80
C ALA A 172 14.77 -17.47 -5.56
N ILE A 173 14.27 -16.54 -4.74
CA ILE A 173 13.43 -16.86 -3.58
C ILE A 173 12.15 -17.56 -4.03
N TYR A 174 11.43 -17.02 -5.01
CA TYR A 174 10.22 -17.64 -5.52
C TYR A 174 10.49 -19.05 -6.09
N ALA A 175 11.59 -19.26 -6.80
CA ALA A 175 11.96 -20.57 -7.31
C ALA A 175 12.28 -21.57 -6.19
N ALA A 176 12.91 -21.13 -5.12
CA ALA A 176 13.25 -21.99 -3.97
C ALA A 176 12.03 -22.42 -3.15
N PHE A 177 10.95 -21.63 -3.15
CA PHE A 177 9.72 -21.89 -2.38
C PHE A 177 8.51 -22.17 -3.27
N ALA A 178 8.69 -22.44 -4.55
CA ALA A 178 7.63 -22.74 -5.53
C ALA A 178 7.14 -24.19 -5.43
N ASN A 179 6.86 -24.70 -4.23
CA ASN A 179 6.26 -26.04 -4.01
C ASN A 179 4.81 -25.89 -3.59
#